data_44b4df1a25cb1e7fd4eb9a33e64e79d6
#
_entry.id   44b4df1a25cb1e7fd4eb9a33e64e79d6
#
_cell.length_a   1.000
_cell.length_b   1.000
_cell.length_c   1.000
_cell.angle_alpha   90.00
_cell.angle_beta   90.00
_cell.angle_gamma   90.00
#
_symmetry.space_group_name_H-M   'P 1'
#
loop_
_entity.id
_entity.type
_entity.pdbx_description
1 polymer ?
#
loop_
_entity_poly.entity_id
_entity_poly.type
_entity_poly.pdbx_seq_one_letter_code
_entity_poly.pdbx_strand_id
1 'polypeptide(L)'
;RPVSNAEYRAFIEDGGYRTSTLWLSDGWAAVQAQGWERPLYWQPDLAHAFSLGGVRALDPHAPVCHLSYYEADAYARWAGARLPTEAEWERAAAQQPVQGHFADDGLLEPQAAQPGDGLLQLYGDVWEWTSSAYTAYPGYRPWNDDTGEYNGKFMCGQWVLRGGSCATPAGHVRASYRNFFPPATRWQFAGLR
;
A
#
# COMPACT_ATOMS: atom_id res chain seq x y z
N ARG A 1 -12.46 0.17 4.78
CA ARG A 1 -11.44 -0.89 4.73
C ARG A 1 -10.52 -0.71 3.53
N PRO A 2 -9.35 -1.34 3.49
CA PRO A 2 -8.52 -1.44 2.28
C PRO A 2 -9.28 -2.08 1.11
N VAL A 3 -8.78 -1.85 -0.11
CA VAL A 3 -9.29 -2.50 -1.33
C VAL A 3 -8.99 -3.99 -1.26
N SER A 4 -9.99 -4.81 -1.55
CA SER A 4 -9.89 -6.26 -1.50
C SER A 4 -9.33 -6.86 -2.80
N ASN A 5 -8.89 -8.12 -2.73
CA ASN A 5 -8.44 -8.87 -3.90
C ASN A 5 -9.53 -8.96 -4.98
N ALA A 6 -10.81 -9.15 -4.59
CA ALA A 6 -11.92 -9.20 -5.55
C ALA A 6 -12.12 -7.88 -6.28
N GLU A 7 -12.07 -6.75 -5.57
CA GLU A 7 -12.20 -5.42 -6.16
C GLU A 7 -11.03 -5.11 -7.11
N TYR A 8 -9.82 -5.47 -6.71
CA TYR A 8 -8.65 -5.26 -7.56
C TYR A 8 -8.66 -6.17 -8.79
N ARG A 9 -9.14 -7.41 -8.67
CA ARG A 9 -9.33 -8.31 -9.81
C ARG A 9 -10.32 -7.73 -10.83
N ALA A 10 -11.40 -7.12 -10.40
CA ALA A 10 -12.34 -6.44 -11.31
C ALA A 10 -11.65 -5.32 -12.12
N PHE A 11 -10.74 -4.55 -11.54
CA PHE A 11 -9.91 -3.57 -12.24
C PHE A 11 -9.04 -4.24 -13.34
N ILE A 12 -8.42 -5.38 -13.04
CA ILE A 12 -7.60 -6.12 -14.02
C ILE A 12 -8.47 -6.62 -15.17
N GLU A 13 -9.60 -7.26 -14.85
CA GLU A 13 -10.54 -7.85 -15.82
C GLU A 13 -11.16 -6.78 -16.74
N ASP A 14 -11.41 -5.58 -16.22
CA ASP A 14 -11.87 -4.41 -17.00
C ASP A 14 -10.77 -3.76 -17.85
N GLY A 15 -9.56 -4.34 -17.86
CA GLY A 15 -8.46 -3.89 -18.70
C GLY A 15 -7.63 -2.76 -18.10
N GLY A 16 -7.62 -2.60 -16.78
CA GLY A 16 -6.88 -1.55 -16.09
C GLY A 16 -5.41 -1.45 -16.49
N TYR A 17 -4.71 -2.58 -16.64
CA TYR A 17 -3.32 -2.63 -17.08
C TYR A 17 -3.11 -2.39 -18.59
N ARG A 18 -4.18 -2.24 -19.36
CA ARG A 18 -4.16 -1.96 -20.82
C ARG A 18 -4.64 -0.55 -21.15
N THR A 19 -5.14 0.20 -20.18
CA THR A 19 -5.76 1.51 -20.36
C THR A 19 -4.81 2.60 -19.90
N SER A 20 -3.97 3.10 -20.79
CA SER A 20 -2.89 4.08 -20.49
C SER A 20 -3.35 5.35 -19.78
N THR A 21 -4.59 5.79 -20.04
CA THR A 21 -5.16 7.01 -19.46
C THR A 21 -5.39 6.94 -17.94
N LEU A 22 -5.39 5.75 -17.36
CA LEU A 22 -5.49 5.55 -15.93
C LEU A 22 -4.15 5.76 -15.20
N TRP A 23 -3.04 5.66 -15.92
CA TRP A 23 -1.71 5.61 -15.34
C TRP A 23 -0.99 6.96 -15.35
N LEU A 24 -0.18 7.19 -14.34
CA LEU A 24 0.86 8.21 -14.40
C LEU A 24 1.90 7.84 -15.47
N SER A 25 2.57 8.84 -16.07
CA SER A 25 3.52 8.64 -17.16
C SER A 25 4.56 7.56 -16.86
N ASP A 26 5.26 7.68 -15.73
CA ASP A 26 6.31 6.73 -15.34
C ASP A 26 5.74 5.36 -14.98
N GLY A 27 4.50 5.34 -14.43
CA GLY A 27 3.76 4.12 -14.16
C GLY A 27 3.44 3.36 -15.44
N TRP A 28 2.96 4.06 -16.46
CA TRP A 28 2.70 3.45 -17.76
C TRP A 28 3.98 2.93 -18.43
N ALA A 29 5.06 3.72 -18.35
CA ALA A 29 6.37 3.28 -18.84
C ALA A 29 6.85 2.00 -18.11
N ALA A 30 6.66 1.91 -16.79
CA ALA A 30 6.99 0.71 -16.03
C ALA A 30 6.15 -0.51 -16.43
N VAL A 31 4.81 -0.33 -16.62
CA VAL A 31 3.91 -1.38 -17.13
C VAL A 31 4.43 -1.94 -18.44
N GLN A 32 4.77 -1.08 -19.40
CA GLN A 32 5.26 -1.50 -20.72
C GLN A 32 6.64 -2.17 -20.65
N ALA A 33 7.56 -1.58 -19.91
CA ALA A 33 8.94 -2.07 -19.84
C ALA A 33 9.08 -3.40 -19.09
N GLN A 34 8.24 -3.62 -18.07
CA GLN A 34 8.32 -4.78 -17.18
C GLN A 34 7.20 -5.80 -17.40
N GLY A 35 6.27 -5.51 -18.33
CA GLY A 35 5.16 -6.41 -18.66
C GLY A 35 4.21 -6.62 -17.47
N TRP A 36 3.88 -5.56 -16.72
CA TRP A 36 2.96 -5.68 -15.61
C TRP A 36 1.53 -5.90 -16.11
N GLU A 37 0.88 -6.91 -15.56
CA GLU A 37 -0.51 -7.27 -15.90
C GLU A 37 -1.38 -7.50 -14.66
N ARG A 38 -0.75 -7.59 -13.47
CA ARG A 38 -1.38 -7.93 -12.18
C ARG A 38 -0.44 -7.60 -11.02
N PRO A 39 -0.90 -7.65 -9.76
CA PRO A 39 -0.04 -7.48 -8.58
C PRO A 39 1.15 -8.45 -8.58
N LEU A 40 2.27 -8.04 -8.00
CA LEU A 40 3.42 -8.91 -7.85
C LEU A 40 2.99 -10.17 -7.06
N TYR A 41 3.47 -11.33 -7.49
CA TYR A 41 3.16 -12.65 -6.93
C TYR A 41 1.80 -13.26 -7.28
N TRP A 42 0.84 -12.52 -7.85
CA TRP A 42 -0.37 -13.15 -8.37
C TRP A 42 -0.06 -14.05 -9.56
N GLN A 43 -0.71 -15.20 -9.62
CA GLN A 43 -0.59 -16.11 -10.75
C GLN A 43 -1.41 -15.61 -11.96
N PRO A 44 -1.12 -16.08 -13.18
CA PRO A 44 -1.86 -15.66 -14.39
C PRO A 44 -3.35 -15.95 -14.35
N ASP A 45 -3.80 -16.90 -13.53
CA ASP A 45 -5.21 -17.27 -13.38
C ASP A 45 -6.02 -16.27 -12.52
N LEU A 46 -5.35 -15.28 -11.90
CA LEU A 46 -5.93 -14.28 -11.01
C LEU A 46 -6.69 -14.87 -9.80
N ALA A 47 -6.49 -16.15 -9.52
CA ALA A 47 -7.14 -16.88 -8.45
C ALA A 47 -6.15 -17.36 -7.37
N HIS A 48 -4.85 -17.34 -7.66
CA HIS A 48 -3.79 -17.77 -6.76
C HIS A 48 -2.68 -16.74 -6.67
N ALA A 49 -1.98 -16.72 -5.55
CA ALA A 49 -0.76 -15.94 -5.37
C ALA A 49 0.32 -16.77 -4.66
N PHE A 50 1.58 -16.43 -4.91
CA PHE A 50 2.70 -16.93 -4.13
C PHE A 50 2.80 -16.14 -2.82
N SER A 51 2.88 -16.86 -1.71
CA SER A 51 3.04 -16.33 -0.36
C SER A 51 4.18 -17.04 0.36
N LEU A 52 4.45 -16.67 1.62
CA LEU A 52 5.41 -17.39 2.46
C LEU A 52 5.01 -18.86 2.69
N GLY A 53 3.74 -19.18 2.54
CA GLY A 53 3.23 -20.56 2.60
C GLY A 53 3.21 -21.30 1.26
N GLY A 54 3.82 -20.75 0.20
CA GLY A 54 3.77 -21.26 -1.17
C GLY A 54 2.64 -20.66 -1.99
N VAL A 55 2.27 -21.29 -3.11
CA VAL A 55 1.15 -20.85 -3.94
C VAL A 55 -0.17 -21.27 -3.28
N ARG A 56 -1.05 -20.28 -3.03
CA ARG A 56 -2.34 -20.47 -2.39
C ARG A 56 -3.45 -19.73 -3.13
N ALA A 57 -4.68 -20.18 -2.95
CA ALA A 57 -5.86 -19.47 -3.43
C ALA A 57 -5.94 -18.09 -2.75
N LEU A 58 -6.23 -17.06 -3.54
CA LEU A 58 -6.48 -15.71 -3.03
C LEU A 58 -7.82 -15.68 -2.28
N ASP A 59 -7.80 -15.19 -1.04
CA ASP A 59 -9.05 -14.81 -0.36
C ASP A 59 -9.60 -13.54 -1.04
N PRO A 60 -10.79 -13.60 -1.67
CA PRO A 60 -11.36 -12.46 -2.36
C PRO A 60 -11.64 -11.26 -1.46
N HIS A 61 -11.79 -11.47 -0.17
CA HIS A 61 -12.13 -10.44 0.81
C HIS A 61 -10.91 -9.85 1.55
N ALA A 62 -9.76 -10.51 1.48
CA ALA A 62 -8.53 -9.98 2.06
C ALA A 62 -8.01 -8.78 1.25
N PRO A 63 -7.30 -7.84 1.88
CA PRO A 63 -6.68 -6.71 1.20
C PRO A 63 -5.73 -7.14 0.09
N VAL A 64 -5.82 -6.50 -1.07
CA VAL A 64 -4.81 -6.64 -2.10
C VAL A 64 -3.48 -6.07 -1.63
N CYS A 65 -2.38 -6.74 -1.93
CA CYS A 65 -1.03 -6.30 -1.55
C CYS A 65 -0.03 -6.50 -2.67
N HIS A 66 1.22 -6.06 -2.41
CA HIS A 66 2.32 -6.09 -3.38
C HIS A 66 2.05 -5.22 -4.62
N LEU A 67 1.43 -4.06 -4.38
CA LEU A 67 1.18 -3.03 -5.37
C LEU A 67 2.24 -1.93 -5.30
N SER A 68 2.63 -1.41 -6.46
CA SER A 68 3.33 -0.12 -6.56
C SER A 68 2.39 1.05 -6.29
N TYR A 69 2.95 2.23 -6.03
CA TYR A 69 2.18 3.46 -6.00
C TYR A 69 1.42 3.70 -7.31
N TYR A 70 2.04 3.41 -8.44
CA TYR A 70 1.43 3.57 -9.76
C TYR A 70 0.19 2.69 -9.94
N GLU A 71 0.23 1.45 -9.47
CA GLU A 71 -0.89 0.52 -9.51
C GLU A 71 -2.02 0.98 -8.59
N ALA A 72 -1.68 1.47 -7.41
CA ALA A 72 -2.66 2.01 -6.46
C ALA A 72 -3.35 3.27 -7.00
N ASP A 73 -2.60 4.21 -7.61
CA ASP A 73 -3.16 5.42 -8.23
C ASP A 73 -4.04 5.08 -9.46
N ALA A 74 -3.59 4.14 -10.29
CA ALA A 74 -4.36 3.70 -11.47
C ALA A 74 -5.69 3.05 -11.07
N TYR A 75 -5.68 2.19 -10.06
CA TYR A 75 -6.91 1.63 -9.49
C TYR A 75 -7.84 2.72 -8.95
N ALA A 76 -7.31 3.66 -8.18
CA ALA A 76 -8.11 4.74 -7.62
C ALA A 76 -8.81 5.57 -8.72
N ARG A 77 -8.10 5.90 -9.81
CA ARG A 77 -8.67 6.59 -10.98
C ARG A 77 -9.74 5.77 -11.67
N TRP A 78 -9.51 4.47 -11.86
CA TRP A 78 -10.52 3.56 -12.44
C TRP A 78 -11.79 3.53 -11.59
N ALA A 79 -11.66 3.51 -10.28
CA ALA A 79 -12.76 3.54 -9.33
C ALA A 79 -13.45 4.92 -9.20
N GLY A 80 -13.03 5.93 -9.97
CA GLY A 80 -13.56 7.30 -9.86
C GLY A 80 -13.21 8.00 -8.55
N ALA A 81 -12.10 7.60 -7.93
CA ALA A 81 -11.62 8.09 -6.62
C ALA A 81 -10.17 8.59 -6.71
N ARG A 82 -9.57 8.86 -5.59
CA ARG A 82 -8.15 9.14 -5.42
C ARG A 82 -7.61 8.51 -4.14
N LEU A 83 -6.31 8.34 -4.06
CA LEU A 83 -5.64 7.99 -2.81
C LEU A 83 -5.77 9.14 -1.80
N PRO A 84 -5.86 8.84 -0.50
CA PRO A 84 -5.81 9.87 0.54
C PRO A 84 -4.44 10.54 0.55
N THR A 85 -4.40 11.80 0.93
CA THR A 85 -3.14 12.43 1.32
C THR A 85 -2.65 11.85 2.65
N GLU A 86 -1.36 11.96 2.93
CA GLU A 86 -0.78 11.59 4.21
C GLU A 86 -1.49 12.27 5.40
N ALA A 87 -1.83 13.55 5.24
CA ALA A 87 -2.50 14.33 6.28
C ALA A 87 -3.95 13.86 6.52
N GLU A 88 -4.69 13.51 5.46
CA GLU A 88 -6.05 12.96 5.58
C GLU A 88 -6.01 11.62 6.30
N TRP A 89 -5.07 10.74 5.92
CA TRP A 89 -4.89 9.45 6.56
C TRP A 89 -4.56 9.62 8.06
N GLU A 90 -3.56 10.44 8.39
CA GLU A 90 -3.14 10.69 9.77
C GLU A 90 -4.26 11.28 10.62
N ARG A 91 -5.03 12.22 10.05
CA ARG A 91 -6.20 12.80 10.73
C ARG A 91 -7.26 11.77 11.06
N ALA A 92 -7.53 10.85 10.14
CA ALA A 92 -8.48 9.77 10.35
C ALA A 92 -7.97 8.77 11.41
N ALA A 93 -6.69 8.43 11.34
CA ALA A 93 -6.03 7.45 12.21
C ALA A 93 -5.78 7.96 13.64
N ALA A 94 -5.60 9.28 13.82
CA ALA A 94 -5.26 9.87 15.13
C ALA A 94 -6.30 9.63 16.24
N GLN A 95 -7.54 9.30 15.86
CA GLN A 95 -8.63 9.02 16.80
C GLN A 95 -8.95 7.51 16.93
N GLN A 96 -8.18 6.67 16.25
CA GLN A 96 -8.36 5.22 16.26
C GLN A 96 -7.29 4.55 17.12
N PRO A 97 -7.62 3.51 17.86
CA PRO A 97 -6.61 2.70 18.54
C PRO A 97 -5.68 2.06 17.51
N VAL A 98 -4.39 1.97 17.86
CA VAL A 98 -3.40 1.24 17.05
C VAL A 98 -3.64 -0.26 17.28
N GLN A 99 -4.60 -0.80 16.56
CA GLN A 99 -5.00 -2.20 16.60
C GLN A 99 -5.19 -2.71 15.18
N GLY A 100 -4.70 -3.92 14.91
CA GLY A 100 -4.79 -4.53 13.59
C GLY A 100 -4.04 -5.85 13.56
N HIS A 101 -3.99 -6.45 12.39
CA HIS A 101 -3.28 -7.68 12.15
C HIS A 101 -1.80 -7.39 11.86
N PHE A 102 -0.93 -7.80 12.78
CA PHE A 102 0.52 -7.55 12.77
C PHE A 102 1.33 -8.85 12.74
N ALA A 103 2.65 -8.74 12.64
CA ALA A 103 3.56 -9.88 12.59
C ALA A 103 3.46 -10.82 13.82
N ASP A 104 3.09 -10.26 14.97
CA ASP A 104 2.93 -11.00 16.23
C ASP A 104 1.80 -12.03 16.17
N ASP A 105 0.85 -11.88 15.25
CA ASP A 105 -0.22 -12.88 15.03
C ASP A 105 0.29 -14.13 14.30
N GLY A 106 1.49 -14.07 13.72
CA GLY A 106 2.17 -15.21 13.11
C GLY A 106 1.64 -15.67 11.76
N LEU A 107 0.59 -15.03 11.23
CA LEU A 107 -0.03 -15.42 9.95
C LEU A 107 0.77 -14.89 8.73
N LEU A 108 1.34 -13.70 8.83
CA LEU A 108 2.16 -13.05 7.79
C LEU A 108 1.50 -12.95 6.40
N GLU A 109 0.17 -12.89 6.39
CA GLU A 109 -0.67 -12.70 5.20
C GLU A 109 -1.83 -11.77 5.56
N PRO A 110 -2.22 -10.79 4.71
CA PRO A 110 -3.38 -9.95 4.98
C PRO A 110 -4.66 -10.74 5.17
N GLN A 111 -5.51 -10.34 6.10
CA GLN A 111 -6.75 -11.01 6.45
C GLN A 111 -7.98 -10.20 6.02
N ALA A 112 -9.08 -10.88 5.73
CA ALA A 112 -10.35 -10.21 5.43
C ALA A 112 -10.81 -9.35 6.62
N ALA A 113 -11.35 -8.16 6.33
CA ALA A 113 -11.91 -7.29 7.35
C ALA A 113 -13.03 -7.99 8.11
N GLN A 114 -12.99 -7.94 9.43
CA GLN A 114 -14.13 -8.33 10.23
C GLN A 114 -15.26 -7.30 10.07
N PRO A 115 -16.53 -7.75 10.07
CA PRO A 115 -17.67 -6.82 10.03
C PRO A 115 -17.59 -5.78 11.16
N GLY A 116 -17.85 -4.53 10.84
CA GLY A 116 -17.81 -3.43 11.81
C GLY A 116 -18.17 -2.10 11.15
N ASP A 117 -18.39 -1.10 11.98
CA ASP A 117 -18.72 0.25 11.53
C ASP A 117 -17.46 1.13 11.45
N GLY A 118 -17.49 2.12 10.56
CA GLY A 118 -16.42 3.12 10.42
C GLY A 118 -15.25 2.67 9.57
N LEU A 119 -14.05 3.13 9.95
CA LEU A 119 -12.80 2.85 9.25
C LEU A 119 -12.17 1.57 9.79
N LEU A 120 -12.27 0.49 9.01
CA LEU A 120 -11.70 -0.81 9.37
C LEU A 120 -10.27 -0.95 8.85
N GLN A 121 -9.42 -1.69 9.59
CA GLN A 121 -8.06 -2.06 9.16
C GLN A 121 -7.19 -0.84 8.78
N LEU A 122 -7.23 0.24 9.58
CA LEU A 122 -6.31 1.36 9.42
C LEU A 122 -4.87 1.00 9.77
N TYR A 123 -4.70 -0.03 10.59
CA TYR A 123 -3.39 -0.50 11.02
C TYR A 123 -3.26 -1.99 10.76
N GLY A 124 -2.05 -2.40 10.43
CA GLY A 124 -1.76 -3.79 10.09
C GLY A 124 -2.21 -4.18 8.67
N ASP A 125 -2.30 -5.45 8.39
CA ASP A 125 -2.61 -6.07 7.10
C ASP A 125 -1.73 -5.58 5.95
N VAL A 126 -1.93 -4.36 5.45
CA VAL A 126 -1.15 -3.77 4.35
C VAL A 126 -0.73 -2.33 4.65
N TRP A 127 0.50 -1.97 4.30
CA TRP A 127 0.91 -0.58 4.18
C TRP A 127 0.07 0.12 3.13
N GLU A 128 -0.55 1.23 3.48
CA GLU A 128 -1.45 1.97 2.59
C GLU A 128 -0.71 3.10 1.87
N TRP A 129 -0.66 3.05 0.54
CA TRP A 129 -0.15 4.14 -0.27
C TRP A 129 -0.98 5.41 -0.10
N THR A 130 -0.30 6.54 0.05
CA THR A 130 -0.91 7.87 0.05
C THR A 130 -0.50 8.64 -1.20
N SER A 131 -1.27 9.66 -1.58
CA SER A 131 -0.92 10.55 -2.69
C SER A 131 0.18 11.57 -2.35
N SER A 132 0.79 11.48 -1.16
CA SER A 132 1.80 12.43 -0.69
C SER A 132 3.22 11.94 -0.99
N ALA A 133 4.02 12.81 -1.60
CA ALA A 133 5.47 12.60 -1.70
C ALA A 133 6.11 12.65 -0.31
N TYR A 134 7.16 11.87 -0.12
CA TYR A 134 7.94 11.92 1.12
C TYR A 134 8.80 13.19 1.13
N THR A 135 8.31 14.21 1.83
CA THR A 135 8.94 15.52 1.96
C THR A 135 9.05 15.93 3.43
N ALA A 136 9.90 16.91 3.70
CA ALA A 136 10.05 17.46 5.04
C ALA A 136 8.79 18.15 5.53
N TYR A 137 8.45 17.97 6.81
CA TYR A 137 7.44 18.79 7.46
C TYR A 137 7.97 20.22 7.68
N PRO A 138 7.08 21.22 7.78
CA PRO A 138 7.47 22.59 8.10
C PRO A 138 8.34 22.64 9.37
N GLY A 139 9.49 23.32 9.27
CA GLY A 139 10.44 23.43 10.40
C GLY A 139 11.38 22.25 10.60
N TYR A 140 11.27 21.18 9.79
CA TYR A 140 12.21 20.06 9.85
C TYR A 140 13.66 20.55 9.63
N ARG A 141 14.56 20.05 10.47
CA ARG A 141 16.01 20.19 10.29
C ARG A 141 16.65 18.84 10.56
N PRO A 142 17.51 18.34 9.66
CA PRO A 142 18.24 17.11 9.92
C PRO A 142 19.15 17.31 11.15
N TRP A 143 19.30 16.26 11.93
CA TRP A 143 20.28 16.23 13.03
C TRP A 143 21.70 16.24 12.44
N ASN A 144 22.65 16.81 13.15
CA ASN A 144 24.06 16.89 12.72
C ASN A 144 24.88 15.65 13.17
N ASP A 145 24.25 14.50 13.27
CA ASP A 145 24.85 13.24 13.65
C ASP A 145 24.42 12.13 12.67
N ASP A 146 24.86 10.89 12.93
CA ASP A 146 24.58 9.73 12.09
C ASP A 146 23.06 9.46 11.93
N THR A 147 22.24 9.88 12.89
CA THR A 147 20.78 9.73 12.81
C THR A 147 20.16 10.71 11.82
N GLY A 148 20.77 11.89 11.63
CA GLY A 148 20.31 12.90 10.66
C GLY A 148 20.48 12.47 9.20
N GLU A 149 21.37 11.51 8.95
CA GLU A 149 21.60 10.97 7.62
C GLU A 149 20.41 10.15 7.10
N TYR A 150 19.65 9.50 7.99
CA TYR A 150 18.65 8.53 7.58
C TYR A 150 17.43 9.14 6.86
N ASN A 151 16.89 10.26 7.33
CA ASN A 151 15.61 10.78 6.80
C ASN A 151 15.75 11.75 5.62
N GLY A 152 16.53 12.82 5.80
CA GLY A 152 16.55 13.93 4.84
C GLY A 152 16.98 13.56 3.43
N LYS A 153 17.98 12.70 3.28
CA LYS A 153 18.50 12.27 1.97
C LYS A 153 17.53 11.39 1.17
N PHE A 154 16.55 10.76 1.85
CA PHE A 154 15.54 9.93 1.20
C PHE A 154 14.32 10.74 0.73
N MET A 155 14.23 12.03 1.02
CA MET A 155 13.13 12.90 0.60
C MET A 155 13.28 13.30 -0.87
N CYS A 156 13.43 12.32 -1.74
CA CYS A 156 13.60 12.48 -3.18
C CYS A 156 12.98 11.28 -3.90
N GLY A 157 11.95 11.54 -4.72
CA GLY A 157 11.33 10.52 -5.57
C GLY A 157 10.66 9.36 -4.83
N GLN A 158 10.23 9.58 -3.59
CA GLN A 158 9.57 8.56 -2.78
C GLN A 158 8.18 9.02 -2.34
N TRP A 159 7.28 8.06 -2.12
CA TRP A 159 5.90 8.27 -1.69
C TRP A 159 5.67 7.67 -0.32
N VAL A 160 4.78 8.30 0.45
CA VAL A 160 4.48 7.90 1.83
C VAL A 160 3.48 6.76 1.86
N LEU A 161 3.77 5.77 2.72
CA LEU A 161 2.85 4.72 3.13
C LEU A 161 2.56 4.82 4.63
N ARG A 162 1.37 4.40 5.03
CA ARG A 162 0.89 4.47 6.40
C ARG A 162 0.30 3.13 6.86
N GLY A 163 0.19 2.95 8.17
CA GLY A 163 -0.60 1.93 8.82
C GLY A 163 0.12 0.67 9.28
N GLY A 164 1.25 0.32 8.71
CA GLY A 164 1.89 -0.98 8.99
C GLY A 164 1.32 -2.09 8.12
N SER A 165 1.84 -3.30 8.27
CA SER A 165 1.37 -4.49 7.55
C SER A 165 1.36 -5.71 8.46
N CYS A 166 0.85 -6.84 7.95
CA CYS A 166 0.91 -8.15 8.61
C CYS A 166 2.33 -8.65 8.91
N ALA A 167 3.36 -8.03 8.32
CA ALA A 167 4.77 -8.32 8.58
C ALA A 167 5.45 -7.24 9.46
N THR A 168 4.70 -6.28 9.98
CA THR A 168 5.20 -5.23 10.87
C THR A 168 4.98 -5.67 12.33
N PRO A 169 5.99 -5.59 13.24
CA PRO A 169 5.79 -5.90 14.64
C PRO A 169 4.76 -5.00 15.31
N ALA A 170 3.93 -5.56 16.20
CA ALA A 170 3.03 -4.78 17.04
C ALA A 170 3.83 -3.76 17.87
N GLY A 171 3.28 -2.56 18.05
CA GLY A 171 3.97 -1.48 18.76
C GLY A 171 4.99 -0.69 17.94
N HIS A 172 5.33 -1.14 16.72
CA HIS A 172 6.24 -0.40 15.83
C HIS A 172 5.59 0.86 15.22
N VAL A 173 4.30 0.81 14.93
CA VAL A 173 3.58 1.90 14.25
C VAL A 173 2.77 2.78 15.21
N ARG A 174 2.48 3.98 14.75
CA ARG A 174 1.60 4.97 15.37
C ARG A 174 0.96 5.81 14.26
N ALA A 175 -0.04 6.61 14.56
CA ALA A 175 -0.74 7.45 13.56
C ALA A 175 0.22 8.32 12.73
N SER A 176 1.28 8.84 13.34
CA SER A 176 2.27 9.69 12.67
C SER A 176 3.46 8.93 12.05
N TYR A 177 3.47 7.58 12.11
CA TYR A 177 4.57 6.82 11.52
C TYR A 177 4.54 6.91 10.00
N ARG A 178 5.68 7.23 9.41
CA ARG A 178 5.86 7.37 7.97
C ARG A 178 6.74 6.24 7.44
N ASN A 179 6.22 5.41 6.57
CA ASN A 179 7.01 4.57 5.69
C ASN A 179 7.09 5.21 4.32
N PHE A 180 8.13 4.91 3.53
CA PHE A 180 8.31 5.54 2.22
C PHE A 180 9.11 4.63 1.29
N PHE A 181 8.70 4.61 0.02
CA PHE A 181 9.38 3.85 -1.02
C PHE A 181 9.33 4.57 -2.37
N PRO A 182 10.26 4.23 -3.29
CA PRO A 182 10.14 4.61 -4.70
C PRO A 182 8.80 4.14 -5.26
N PRO A 183 8.15 4.92 -6.14
CA PRO A 183 6.78 4.65 -6.56
C PRO A 183 6.61 3.35 -7.38
N ALA A 184 7.67 2.80 -7.97
CA ALA A 184 7.63 1.54 -8.68
C ALA A 184 7.81 0.29 -7.78
N THR A 185 8.02 0.47 -6.48
CA THR A 185 8.29 -0.62 -5.54
C THR A 185 7.04 -1.46 -5.28
N ARG A 186 7.14 -2.79 -5.42
CA ARG A 186 6.03 -3.76 -5.31
C ARG A 186 6.24 -4.86 -4.29
N TRP A 187 7.43 -4.99 -3.74
CA TRP A 187 7.86 -6.10 -2.87
C TRP A 187 7.37 -6.02 -1.42
N GLN A 188 6.75 -4.94 -1.03
CA GLN A 188 6.15 -4.75 0.29
C GLN A 188 4.73 -5.35 0.34
N PHE A 189 4.22 -5.60 1.54
CA PHE A 189 2.78 -5.75 1.76
C PHE A 189 2.11 -4.37 1.64
N ALA A 190 2.24 -3.75 0.48
CA ALA A 190 1.70 -2.44 0.19
C ALA A 190 0.42 -2.56 -0.63
N GLY A 191 -0.63 -1.94 -0.16
CA GLY A 191 -1.96 -1.89 -0.76
C GLY A 191 -2.50 -0.46 -0.77
N LEU A 192 -3.83 -0.31 -0.77
CA LEU A 192 -4.51 0.99 -0.83
C LEU A 192 -5.88 0.94 -0.15
N ARG A 193 -6.40 2.16 0.12
CA ARG A 193 -7.75 2.40 0.66
C ARG A 193 -8.53 3.36 -0.20
#